data_976ff5639cdd0626ea2e5ff8bad20ff1
#
_entry.id   976ff5639cdd0626ea2e5ff8bad20ff1
#
_cell.length_a   1.000
_cell.length_b   1.000
_cell.length_c   1.000
_cell.angle_alpha   90.00
_cell.angle_beta   90.00
_cell.angle_gamma   90.00
#
_symmetry.space_group_name_H-M   'P 1'
#
loop_
_entity.id
_entity.type
_entity.pdbx_description
1 polymer ?
#
loop_
_entity_poly.entity_id
_entity_poly.type
_entity_poly.pdbx_seq_one_letter_code
_entity_poly.pdbx_strand_id
1 'polypeptide(L)'
;YPADNPEVAVLSGHGLRLRIQKGASESPGTLRILTDDPDSFADGARSLTAPNGTKIEIDELNPPLVLPKTEHAFVVRRLADQAPWIIGRAGMHYRDLVPSRLGGAMIASHIRIPDGGPVPDMVHFHKVGFQLIFCVAGWVDVLYEDQGGIRRIEAGDCFIQPPGIRHKVLHSEGVQVVEIGVPAEHVTEIDHEMTLPTQHFRPDREWDGQRFVH
;
A
#
# COMPACT_ATOMS: atom_id res chain seq x y z
N TYR A 1 -4.43 5.48 -4.38
CA TYR A 1 -4.48 4.52 -5.49
C TYR A 1 -3.68 5.09 -6.64
N PRO A 2 -2.80 4.33 -7.28
CA PRO A 2 -2.28 4.71 -8.57
C PRO A 2 -3.43 4.68 -9.57
N ALA A 3 -3.95 5.85 -9.86
CA ALA A 3 -4.94 6.04 -10.91
C ALA A 3 -4.22 6.20 -12.26
N ASP A 4 -4.93 5.99 -13.37
CA ASP A 4 -4.41 6.19 -14.72
C ASP A 4 -3.94 7.63 -15.00
N ASN A 5 -4.26 8.58 -14.11
CA ASN A 5 -3.82 9.97 -14.19
C ASN A 5 -3.47 10.50 -12.79
N PRO A 6 -2.38 10.04 -12.16
CA PRO A 6 -2.02 10.42 -10.80
C PRO A 6 -1.67 11.90 -10.71
N GLU A 7 -2.11 12.56 -9.65
CA GLU A 7 -1.67 13.93 -9.32
C GLU A 7 -0.28 13.94 -8.70
N VAL A 8 0.10 12.84 -8.08
CA VAL A 8 1.39 12.63 -7.45
C VAL A 8 1.98 11.31 -7.90
N ALA A 9 3.25 11.33 -8.32
CA ALA A 9 4.05 10.15 -8.58
C ALA A 9 5.31 10.16 -7.72
N VAL A 10 5.71 8.99 -7.23
CA VAL A 10 6.99 8.80 -6.54
C VAL A 10 7.84 7.84 -7.36
N LEU A 11 9.01 8.31 -7.76
CA LEU A 11 10.00 7.52 -8.46
C LEU A 11 11.13 7.16 -7.49
N SER A 12 11.53 5.90 -7.45
CA SER A 12 12.63 5.42 -6.61
C SER A 12 13.66 4.70 -7.46
N GLY A 13 14.93 4.89 -7.16
CA GLY A 13 16.03 4.20 -7.81
C GLY A 13 17.36 4.70 -7.31
N HIS A 14 18.35 3.81 -7.22
CA HIS A 14 19.72 4.14 -6.82
C HIS A 14 19.82 4.95 -5.51
N GLY A 15 18.99 4.62 -4.52
CA GLY A 15 18.93 5.36 -3.27
C GLY A 15 18.22 6.71 -3.35
N LEU A 16 17.74 7.11 -4.53
CA LEU A 16 16.97 8.33 -4.72
C LEU A 16 15.47 8.02 -4.80
N ARG A 17 14.69 8.81 -4.09
CA ARG A 17 13.22 8.81 -4.18
C ARG A 17 12.73 10.20 -4.58
N LEU A 18 12.12 10.31 -5.76
CA LEU A 18 11.68 11.57 -6.34
C LEU A 18 10.15 11.61 -6.35
N ARG A 19 9.57 12.61 -5.67
CA ARG A 19 8.13 12.88 -5.72
C ARG A 19 7.86 13.96 -6.76
N ILE A 20 7.05 13.62 -7.76
CA ILE A 20 6.60 14.53 -8.80
C ILE A 20 5.13 14.85 -8.56
N GLN A 21 4.77 16.12 -8.54
CA GLN A 21 3.39 16.56 -8.31
C GLN A 21 2.91 17.41 -9.49
N LYS A 22 1.74 17.03 -10.05
CA LYS A 22 1.09 17.76 -11.13
C LYS A 22 0.58 19.12 -10.63
N GLY A 23 0.78 20.16 -11.43
CA GLY A 23 0.30 21.50 -11.09
C GLY A 23 1.05 22.20 -9.95
N ALA A 24 2.16 21.65 -9.47
CA ALA A 24 3.02 22.37 -8.55
C ALA A 24 3.61 23.60 -9.25
N SER A 25 3.45 24.76 -8.62
CA SER A 25 3.93 26.04 -9.14
C SER A 25 5.38 26.33 -8.75
N GLU A 26 5.97 25.49 -7.91
CA GLU A 26 7.33 25.67 -7.40
C GLU A 26 8.34 25.12 -8.39
N SER A 27 9.33 25.91 -8.72
CA SER A 27 10.50 25.54 -9.49
C SER A 27 11.72 25.98 -8.69
N PRO A 28 12.73 25.10 -8.53
CA PRO A 28 13.05 23.89 -9.26
C PRO A 28 12.48 22.59 -8.64
N GLY A 29 11.66 22.64 -7.62
CA GLY A 29 11.02 21.48 -6.97
C GLY A 29 11.54 21.21 -5.57
N THR A 30 11.06 20.10 -4.98
CA THR A 30 11.44 19.67 -3.64
C THR A 30 12.04 18.26 -3.70
N LEU A 31 13.20 18.08 -3.09
CA LEU A 31 13.84 16.79 -2.88
C LEU A 31 13.55 16.34 -1.45
N ARG A 32 12.96 15.17 -1.27
CA ARG A 32 12.78 14.56 0.04
C ARG A 32 13.81 13.47 0.25
N ILE A 33 14.61 13.60 1.29
CA ILE A 33 15.58 12.61 1.74
C ILE A 33 14.98 11.85 2.92
N LEU A 34 14.90 10.52 2.81
CA LEU A 34 14.44 9.64 3.87
C LEU A 34 15.64 8.95 4.51
N THR A 35 15.75 9.00 5.82
CA THR A 35 16.87 8.42 6.58
C THR A 35 16.35 7.84 7.90
N ASP A 36 17.05 6.83 8.42
CA ASP A 36 16.73 6.24 9.73
C ASP A 36 17.06 7.20 10.90
N ASP A 37 17.98 8.13 10.69
CA ASP A 37 18.32 9.14 11.69
C ASP A 37 18.33 10.54 11.05
N PRO A 38 17.16 11.15 10.89
CA PRO A 38 17.04 12.47 10.29
C PRO A 38 17.61 13.59 11.15
N ASP A 39 17.72 13.41 12.46
CA ASP A 39 18.28 14.44 13.35
C ASP A 39 19.80 14.58 13.21
N SER A 40 20.49 13.47 12.97
CA SER A 40 21.95 13.49 12.74
C SER A 40 22.32 13.83 11.28
N PHE A 41 21.40 13.68 10.32
CA PHE A 41 21.72 13.80 8.90
C PHE A 41 22.15 15.19 8.46
N ALA A 42 21.56 16.25 9.03
CA ALA A 42 21.84 17.63 8.64
C ALA A 42 21.89 18.56 9.88
N ASP A 43 22.59 18.14 10.91
CA ASP A 43 22.71 18.87 12.19
C ASP A 43 21.35 19.26 12.79
N GLY A 44 20.36 18.38 12.66
CA GLY A 44 18.99 18.57 13.14
C GLY A 44 18.07 19.39 12.22
N ALA A 45 18.56 19.84 11.07
CA ALA A 45 17.72 20.57 10.13
C ALA A 45 16.79 19.59 9.37
N ARG A 46 15.50 19.85 9.42
CA ARG A 46 14.47 19.08 8.68
C ARG A 46 14.13 19.64 7.32
N SER A 47 14.58 20.86 7.02
CA SER A 47 14.39 21.51 5.74
C SER A 47 15.58 22.40 5.41
N LEU A 48 16.05 22.29 4.19
CA LEU A 48 17.14 23.10 3.64
C LEU A 48 16.69 23.67 2.29
N THR A 49 17.38 24.72 1.85
CA THR A 49 17.21 25.26 0.50
C THR A 49 18.56 25.32 -0.20
N ALA A 50 18.67 24.60 -1.29
CA ALA A 50 19.88 24.63 -2.11
C ALA A 50 20.04 26.00 -2.82
N PRO A 51 21.26 26.37 -3.27
CA PRO A 51 21.50 27.66 -3.91
C PRO A 51 20.68 27.94 -5.16
N ASN A 52 20.20 26.89 -5.84
CA ASN A 52 19.32 27.00 -7.02
C ASN A 52 17.84 27.10 -6.65
N GLY A 53 17.50 27.19 -5.35
CA GLY A 53 16.14 27.26 -4.86
C GLY A 53 15.45 25.91 -4.63
N THR A 54 16.10 24.77 -4.91
CA THR A 54 15.54 23.44 -4.60
C THR A 54 15.34 23.32 -3.10
N LYS A 55 14.13 23.01 -2.67
CA LYS A 55 13.85 22.65 -1.28
C LYS A 55 14.29 21.21 -1.02
N ILE A 56 14.92 20.98 0.13
CA ILE A 56 15.33 19.65 0.58
C ILE A 56 14.61 19.41 1.91
N GLU A 57 13.74 18.41 1.93
CA GLU A 57 13.03 17.94 3.15
C GLU A 57 13.73 16.67 3.63
N ILE A 58 13.99 16.59 4.94
CA ILE A 58 14.63 15.43 5.57
C ILE A 58 13.63 14.82 6.55
N ASP A 59 13.25 13.59 6.27
CA ASP A 59 12.23 12.87 7.01
C ASP A 59 12.71 11.48 7.42
N GLU A 60 11.97 10.89 8.36
CA GLU A 60 12.18 9.50 8.76
C GLU A 60 11.89 8.54 7.59
N LEU A 61 12.76 7.55 7.41
CA LEU A 61 12.57 6.49 6.44
C LEU A 61 11.33 5.65 6.76
N ASN A 62 11.10 5.39 8.06
CA ASN A 62 9.98 4.62 8.58
C ASN A 62 9.26 5.41 9.69
N PRO A 63 8.52 6.48 9.35
CA PRO A 63 7.81 7.25 10.35
C PRO A 63 6.75 6.39 11.06
N PRO A 64 6.48 6.65 12.33
CA PRO A 64 5.39 6.01 13.05
C PRO A 64 4.07 6.16 12.31
N LEU A 65 3.30 5.08 12.25
CA LEU A 65 1.99 5.11 11.63
C LEU A 65 1.03 5.98 12.45
N VAL A 66 0.50 7.02 11.84
CA VAL A 66 -0.49 7.90 12.47
C VAL A 66 -1.89 7.35 12.16
N LEU A 67 -2.63 6.99 13.19
CA LEU A 67 -4.01 6.56 13.08
C LEU A 67 -4.94 7.75 13.27
N PRO A 68 -5.75 8.11 12.25
CA PRO A 68 -6.78 9.14 12.39
C PRO A 68 -7.80 8.76 13.45
N LYS A 69 -8.37 9.77 14.12
CA LYS A 69 -9.47 9.54 15.05
C LYS A 69 -10.69 8.99 14.31
N THR A 70 -11.25 7.90 14.82
CA THR A 70 -12.45 7.32 14.25
C THR A 70 -13.67 8.24 14.43
N GLU A 71 -14.30 8.57 13.31
CA GLU A 71 -15.61 9.23 13.28
C GLU A 71 -16.68 8.16 13.07
N HIS A 72 -17.31 7.74 14.16
CA HIS A 72 -18.32 6.67 14.11
C HIS A 72 -19.54 7.11 13.32
N ALA A 73 -20.03 6.20 12.46
CA ALA A 73 -21.23 6.39 11.67
C ALA A 73 -21.98 5.08 11.52
N PHE A 74 -23.31 5.16 11.48
CA PHE A 74 -24.12 4.05 11.03
C PHE A 74 -24.21 4.11 9.50
N VAL A 75 -23.71 3.08 8.82
CA VAL A 75 -23.65 3.04 7.36
C VAL A 75 -24.31 1.78 6.83
N VAL A 76 -25.26 1.94 5.91
CA VAL A 76 -25.84 0.85 5.11
C VAL A 76 -25.62 1.21 3.64
N ARG A 77 -24.89 0.39 2.93
CA ARG A 77 -24.68 0.53 1.47
C ARG A 77 -25.33 -0.65 0.76
N ARG A 78 -26.30 -0.35 -0.07
CA ARG A 78 -26.96 -1.35 -0.91
C ARG A 78 -26.23 -1.48 -2.24
N LEU A 79 -26.35 -2.61 -2.90
CA LEU A 79 -25.69 -2.83 -4.20
C LEU A 79 -26.08 -1.73 -5.23
N ALA A 80 -27.33 -1.30 -5.22
CA ALA A 80 -27.83 -0.24 -6.12
C ALA A 80 -27.19 1.14 -5.86
N ASP A 81 -26.69 1.39 -4.63
CA ASP A 81 -26.14 2.66 -4.21
C ASP A 81 -24.59 2.71 -4.31
N GLN A 82 -23.98 1.65 -4.81
CA GLN A 82 -22.53 1.58 -4.87
C GLN A 82 -21.97 2.39 -6.03
N ALA A 83 -20.82 3.02 -5.78
CA ALA A 83 -20.07 3.75 -6.78
C ALA A 83 -19.61 2.83 -7.94
N PRO A 84 -19.40 3.37 -9.13
CA PRO A 84 -18.75 2.62 -10.20
C PRO A 84 -17.40 2.04 -9.79
N TRP A 85 -16.98 1.00 -10.50
CA TRP A 85 -15.64 0.45 -10.33
C TRP A 85 -14.57 1.43 -10.80
N ILE A 86 -13.50 1.54 -10.03
CA ILE A 86 -12.29 2.28 -10.40
C ILE A 86 -11.21 1.26 -10.72
N ILE A 87 -10.58 1.41 -11.87
CA ILE A 87 -9.43 0.57 -12.26
C ILE A 87 -8.20 1.11 -11.54
N GLY A 88 -7.49 0.25 -10.87
CA GLY A 88 -6.26 0.54 -10.14
C GLY A 88 -5.09 -0.34 -10.58
N ARG A 89 -4.19 -0.58 -9.66
CA ARG A 89 -2.96 -1.34 -9.89
C ARG A 89 -3.23 -2.73 -10.47
N ALA A 90 -2.38 -3.14 -11.41
CA ALA A 90 -2.43 -4.46 -12.07
C ALA A 90 -3.78 -4.79 -12.74
N GLY A 91 -4.55 -3.77 -13.14
CA GLY A 91 -5.87 -3.95 -13.75
C GLY A 91 -6.98 -4.37 -12.78
N MET A 92 -6.70 -4.38 -11.47
CA MET A 92 -7.70 -4.68 -10.46
C MET A 92 -8.74 -3.57 -10.36
N HIS A 93 -9.99 -3.95 -10.16
CA HIS A 93 -11.10 -3.02 -9.99
C HIS A 93 -11.44 -2.85 -8.52
N TYR A 94 -11.59 -1.61 -8.08
CA TYR A 94 -11.84 -1.24 -6.70
C TYR A 94 -13.17 -0.50 -6.54
N ARG A 95 -13.80 -0.70 -5.39
CA ARG A 95 -15.01 0.01 -4.99
C ARG A 95 -14.99 0.21 -3.48
N ASP A 96 -15.07 1.47 -3.04
CA ASP A 96 -15.12 1.81 -1.63
C ASP A 96 -16.51 1.49 -1.06
N LEU A 97 -16.57 0.63 -0.06
CA LEU A 97 -17.82 0.22 0.59
C LEU A 97 -18.28 1.19 1.68
N VAL A 98 -17.35 1.97 2.25
CA VAL A 98 -17.59 2.95 3.32
C VAL A 98 -16.96 4.28 2.94
N PRO A 99 -17.60 5.09 2.06
CA PRO A 99 -17.00 6.31 1.51
C PRO A 99 -16.58 7.36 2.54
N SER A 100 -17.21 7.40 3.71
CA SER A 100 -16.78 8.26 4.82
C SER A 100 -15.45 7.83 5.42
N ARG A 101 -15.04 6.57 5.19
CA ARG A 101 -13.85 5.95 5.77
C ARG A 101 -13.72 6.19 7.28
N LEU A 102 -14.85 6.48 7.93
CA LEU A 102 -14.96 6.82 9.35
C LEU A 102 -13.94 7.90 9.80
N GLY A 103 -13.84 8.99 9.02
CA GLY A 103 -12.86 10.06 9.28
C GLY A 103 -11.43 9.71 8.89
N GLY A 104 -11.23 8.72 8.04
CA GLY A 104 -9.91 8.25 7.62
C GLY A 104 -9.38 7.08 8.46
N ALA A 105 -10.13 6.64 9.47
CA ALA A 105 -9.71 5.58 10.37
C ALA A 105 -9.57 4.22 9.68
N MET A 106 -10.42 3.93 8.69
CA MET A 106 -10.38 2.66 7.96
C MET A 106 -10.89 2.80 6.54
N ILE A 107 -10.46 1.92 5.67
CA ILE A 107 -11.05 1.68 4.36
C ILE A 107 -11.62 0.26 4.30
N ALA A 108 -12.79 0.10 3.69
CA ALA A 108 -13.33 -1.19 3.30
C ALA A 108 -13.51 -1.18 1.79
N SER A 109 -12.74 -1.98 1.09
CA SER A 109 -12.74 -2.05 -0.38
C SER A 109 -13.33 -3.36 -0.85
N HIS A 110 -14.24 -3.31 -1.83
CA HIS A 110 -14.57 -4.46 -2.65
C HIS A 110 -13.62 -4.44 -3.84
N ILE A 111 -12.84 -5.49 -4.00
CA ILE A 111 -11.84 -5.62 -5.07
C ILE A 111 -12.23 -6.81 -5.93
N ARG A 112 -12.08 -6.67 -7.25
CA ARG A 112 -12.21 -7.80 -8.18
C ARG A 112 -11.13 -7.74 -9.24
N ILE A 113 -10.76 -8.91 -9.76
CA ILE A 113 -9.95 -9.06 -10.96
C ILE A 113 -10.88 -9.66 -12.01
N PRO A 114 -11.32 -8.86 -13.01
CA PRO A 114 -12.37 -9.30 -13.93
C PRO A 114 -11.90 -10.37 -14.92
N ASP A 115 -10.63 -10.29 -15.31
CA ASP A 115 -10.03 -11.21 -16.27
C ASP A 115 -9.36 -12.36 -15.52
N GLY A 116 -9.63 -13.59 -15.91
CA GLY A 116 -8.92 -14.76 -15.40
C GLY A 116 -7.51 -14.85 -15.97
N GLY A 117 -6.65 -15.64 -15.31
CA GLY A 117 -5.30 -15.90 -15.76
C GLY A 117 -4.22 -15.15 -14.98
N PRO A 118 -3.02 -14.97 -15.58
CA PRO A 118 -1.90 -14.29 -14.94
C PRO A 118 -2.22 -12.84 -14.61
N VAL A 119 -1.86 -12.40 -13.40
CA VAL A 119 -2.03 -11.01 -12.96
C VAL A 119 -0.71 -10.27 -13.11
N PRO A 120 -0.66 -9.12 -13.83
CA PRO A 120 0.58 -8.37 -14.05
C PRO A 120 0.96 -7.54 -12.81
N ASP A 121 1.08 -8.20 -11.67
CA ASP A 121 1.43 -7.57 -10.40
C ASP A 121 2.95 -7.58 -10.16
N MET A 122 3.41 -6.66 -9.32
CA MET A 122 4.80 -6.56 -8.89
C MET A 122 4.88 -6.79 -7.38
N VAL A 123 6.07 -7.20 -6.91
CA VAL A 123 6.32 -7.30 -5.47
C VAL A 123 6.09 -5.95 -4.83
N HIS A 124 5.25 -5.91 -3.81
CA HIS A 124 4.88 -4.69 -3.11
C HIS A 124 4.52 -4.98 -1.66
N PHE A 125 4.39 -3.93 -0.87
CA PHE A 125 3.95 -3.99 0.53
C PHE A 125 3.15 -2.75 0.89
N HIS A 126 2.39 -2.85 1.99
CA HIS A 126 1.57 -1.77 2.51
C HIS A 126 2.05 -1.31 3.87
N LYS A 127 2.13 0.02 4.07
CA LYS A 127 2.38 0.63 5.38
C LYS A 127 1.05 0.81 6.10
N VAL A 128 0.55 -0.26 6.67
CA VAL A 128 -0.74 -0.33 7.40
C VAL A 128 -0.50 -0.75 8.85
N GLY A 129 -1.45 -0.46 9.73
CA GLY A 129 -1.47 -1.03 11.07
C GLY A 129 -2.26 -2.34 11.13
N PHE A 130 -3.21 -2.50 10.20
CA PHE A 130 -4.02 -3.70 10.09
C PHE A 130 -4.55 -3.86 8.67
N GLN A 131 -4.55 -5.09 8.17
CA GLN A 131 -5.17 -5.43 6.89
C GLN A 131 -5.76 -6.82 6.95
N LEU A 132 -7.05 -6.92 6.68
CA LEU A 132 -7.80 -8.16 6.57
C LEU A 132 -8.37 -8.27 5.17
N ILE A 133 -8.28 -9.46 4.59
CA ILE A 133 -8.85 -9.77 3.28
C ILE A 133 -9.72 -11.01 3.41
N PHE A 134 -10.96 -10.90 2.93
CA PHE A 134 -11.91 -11.99 2.86
C PHE A 134 -12.27 -12.27 1.41
N CYS A 135 -12.05 -13.48 0.95
CA CYS A 135 -12.39 -13.90 -0.40
C CYS A 135 -13.90 -14.22 -0.50
N VAL A 136 -14.61 -13.46 -1.32
CA VAL A 136 -16.06 -13.57 -1.50
C VAL A 136 -16.40 -14.54 -2.62
N ALA A 137 -15.58 -14.58 -3.69
CA ALA A 137 -15.82 -15.41 -4.87
C ALA A 137 -14.51 -15.71 -5.60
N GLY A 138 -14.50 -16.79 -6.36
CA GLY A 138 -13.35 -17.20 -7.16
C GLY A 138 -12.15 -17.61 -6.32
N TRP A 139 -10.98 -17.44 -6.87
CA TRP A 139 -9.72 -17.74 -6.19
C TRP A 139 -8.57 -16.86 -6.70
N VAL A 140 -7.52 -16.75 -5.89
CA VAL A 140 -6.30 -16.03 -6.21
C VAL A 140 -5.07 -16.77 -5.66
N ASP A 141 -4.01 -16.82 -6.45
CA ASP A 141 -2.70 -17.32 -6.05
C ASP A 141 -1.79 -16.14 -5.70
N VAL A 142 -1.26 -16.17 -4.47
CA VAL A 142 -0.41 -15.11 -3.92
C VAL A 142 0.89 -15.69 -3.38
N LEU A 143 1.97 -14.97 -3.55
CA LEU A 143 3.25 -15.22 -2.88
C LEU A 143 3.48 -14.19 -1.78
N TYR A 144 3.99 -14.65 -0.66
CA TYR A 144 4.37 -13.82 0.49
C TYR A 144 5.83 -14.05 0.85
N GLU A 145 6.48 -12.97 1.25
CA GLU A 145 7.83 -12.99 1.78
C GLU A 145 7.94 -13.96 2.96
N ASP A 146 8.90 -14.89 2.86
CA ASP A 146 9.22 -15.90 3.88
C ASP A 146 8.06 -16.82 4.32
N GLN A 147 7.04 -16.94 3.49
CA GLN A 147 5.91 -17.81 3.76
C GLN A 147 5.87 -19.05 2.86
N GLY A 148 7.00 -19.39 2.22
CA GLY A 148 7.11 -20.54 1.34
C GLY A 148 6.52 -20.29 -0.03
N GLY A 149 5.92 -21.33 -0.62
CA GLY A 149 5.37 -21.30 -1.97
C GLY A 149 4.04 -20.59 -2.10
N ILE A 150 3.39 -20.80 -3.22
CA ILE A 150 2.10 -20.21 -3.57
C ILE A 150 1.05 -20.54 -2.49
N ARG A 151 0.33 -19.49 -2.08
CA ARG A 151 -0.87 -19.59 -1.27
C ARG A 151 -2.08 -19.36 -2.15
N ARG A 152 -2.89 -20.39 -2.34
CA ARG A 152 -4.20 -20.25 -2.97
C ARG A 152 -5.24 -19.85 -1.93
N ILE A 153 -5.95 -18.78 -2.22
CA ILE A 153 -7.03 -18.22 -1.41
C ILE A 153 -8.31 -18.39 -2.21
N GLU A 154 -9.27 -19.10 -1.66
CA GLU A 154 -10.53 -19.43 -2.31
C GLU A 154 -11.74 -18.74 -1.65
N ALA A 155 -12.88 -18.78 -2.29
CA ALA A 155 -14.11 -18.22 -1.73
C ALA A 155 -14.43 -18.82 -0.34
N GLY A 156 -14.59 -17.96 0.67
CA GLY A 156 -14.79 -18.31 2.07
C GLY A 156 -13.52 -18.20 2.93
N ASP A 157 -12.36 -18.12 2.31
CA ASP A 157 -11.10 -17.92 3.04
C ASP A 157 -10.94 -16.48 3.53
N CYS A 158 -10.30 -16.35 4.68
CA CYS A 158 -9.93 -15.08 5.28
C CYS A 158 -8.48 -15.11 5.74
N PHE A 159 -7.77 -14.02 5.53
CA PHE A 159 -6.40 -13.90 6.00
C PHE A 159 -6.07 -12.48 6.47
N ILE A 160 -5.14 -12.41 7.41
CA ILE A 160 -4.52 -11.16 7.85
C ILE A 160 -3.21 -11.01 7.10
N GLN A 161 -3.03 -9.88 6.48
CA GLN A 161 -1.80 -9.52 5.81
C GLN A 161 -0.98 -8.61 6.73
N PRO A 162 0.14 -9.09 7.28
CA PRO A 162 0.94 -8.30 8.20
C PRO A 162 1.46 -7.00 7.57
N PRO A 163 1.59 -5.91 8.36
CA PRO A 163 2.20 -4.68 7.88
C PRO A 163 3.59 -4.91 7.28
N GLY A 164 3.84 -4.30 6.14
CA GLY A 164 5.15 -4.34 5.49
C GLY A 164 5.54 -5.67 4.85
N ILE A 165 4.73 -6.72 4.94
CA ILE A 165 5.04 -8.00 4.28
C ILE A 165 5.01 -7.83 2.75
N ARG A 166 6.11 -8.21 2.09
CA ARG A 166 6.17 -8.20 0.63
C ARG A 166 5.34 -9.33 0.08
N HIS A 167 4.56 -9.02 -0.94
CA HIS A 167 3.71 -10.00 -1.58
C HIS A 167 3.49 -9.67 -3.05
N LYS A 168 2.97 -10.65 -3.78
CA LYS A 168 2.66 -10.52 -5.19
C LYS A 168 1.52 -11.45 -5.56
N VAL A 169 0.53 -10.92 -6.26
CA VAL A 169 -0.52 -11.72 -6.88
C VAL A 169 0.01 -12.31 -8.19
N LEU A 170 -0.19 -13.60 -8.39
CA LEU A 170 0.32 -14.32 -9.56
C LEU A 170 -0.77 -14.63 -10.58
N HIS A 171 -1.89 -15.16 -10.09
CA HIS A 171 -2.94 -15.71 -10.93
C HIS A 171 -4.29 -15.60 -10.22
N SER A 172 -5.35 -15.47 -10.98
CA SER A 172 -6.70 -15.44 -10.39
C SER A 172 -7.73 -15.97 -11.37
N GLU A 173 -8.89 -16.39 -10.84
CA GLU A 173 -10.05 -16.74 -11.63
C GLU A 173 -11.32 -16.30 -10.92
N GLY A 174 -12.01 -15.32 -11.50
CA GLY A 174 -13.27 -14.77 -10.98
C GLY A 174 -13.20 -14.24 -9.56
N VAL A 175 -12.00 -13.85 -9.09
CA VAL A 175 -11.77 -13.45 -7.71
C VAL A 175 -12.48 -12.14 -7.37
N GLN A 176 -13.16 -12.17 -6.23
CA GLN A 176 -13.68 -10.99 -5.56
C GLN A 176 -13.33 -11.07 -4.09
N VAL A 177 -12.81 -10.00 -3.54
CA VAL A 177 -12.43 -9.92 -2.12
C VAL A 177 -13.01 -8.66 -1.48
N VAL A 178 -13.25 -8.73 -0.17
CA VAL A 178 -13.42 -7.56 0.69
C VAL A 178 -12.14 -7.38 1.46
N GLU A 179 -11.53 -6.21 1.31
CA GLU A 179 -10.34 -5.80 2.03
C GLU A 179 -10.68 -4.71 3.04
N ILE A 180 -10.17 -4.86 4.27
CA ILE A 180 -10.26 -3.85 5.31
C ILE A 180 -8.85 -3.42 5.67
N GLY A 181 -8.55 -2.14 5.49
CA GLY A 181 -7.25 -1.53 5.80
C GLY A 181 -7.36 -0.42 6.85
N VAL A 182 -6.37 -0.32 7.71
CA VAL A 182 -6.26 0.70 8.76
C VAL A 182 -4.84 1.27 8.75
N PRO A 183 -4.68 2.58 8.60
CA PRO A 183 -5.69 3.60 8.30
C PRO A 183 -6.22 3.50 6.87
N ALA A 184 -7.24 4.32 6.56
CA ALA A 184 -7.83 4.37 5.22
C ALA A 184 -6.81 4.81 4.15
N GLU A 185 -6.02 5.83 4.46
CA GLU A 185 -4.91 6.27 3.62
C GLU A 185 -3.63 5.61 4.12
N HIS A 186 -3.08 4.76 3.31
CA HIS A 186 -1.82 4.09 3.57
C HIS A 186 -0.99 4.03 2.29
N VAL A 187 0.32 3.98 2.49
CA VAL A 187 1.28 3.92 1.38
C VAL A 187 1.42 2.48 0.91
N THR A 188 1.31 2.27 -0.39
CA THR A 188 1.74 1.04 -1.06
C THR A 188 3.06 1.30 -1.76
N GLU A 189 4.07 0.52 -1.46
CA GLU A 189 5.39 0.62 -2.08
C GLU A 189 5.70 -0.62 -2.90
N ILE A 190 6.28 -0.39 -4.08
CA ILE A 190 6.78 -1.47 -4.94
C ILE A 190 8.23 -1.73 -4.55
N ASP A 191 8.54 -3.00 -4.31
CA ASP A 191 9.91 -3.46 -4.09
C ASP A 191 10.48 -4.01 -5.39
N HIS A 192 11.33 -3.23 -6.04
CA HIS A 192 11.92 -3.60 -7.33
C HIS A 192 13.11 -4.57 -7.19
N GLU A 193 13.62 -4.75 -5.98
CA GLU A 193 14.81 -5.55 -5.72
C GLU A 193 14.46 -6.96 -5.25
N MET A 194 13.32 -7.12 -4.59
CA MET A 194 12.90 -8.40 -4.05
C MET A 194 12.28 -9.30 -5.13
N THR A 195 12.69 -10.56 -5.09
CA THR A 195 12.09 -11.62 -5.90
C THR A 195 11.37 -12.63 -5.00
N LEU A 196 10.12 -12.96 -5.33
CA LEU A 196 9.34 -13.98 -4.63
C LEU A 196 9.19 -15.25 -5.52
N PRO A 197 9.17 -16.46 -4.89
CA PRO A 197 9.27 -16.70 -3.45
C PRO A 197 10.69 -16.48 -2.93
N THR A 198 10.80 -16.08 -1.66
CA THR A 198 12.06 -16.08 -0.92
C THR A 198 12.52 -17.51 -0.64
N GLN A 199 13.82 -17.70 -0.42
CA GLN A 199 14.39 -19.02 -0.15
C GLN A 199 14.10 -19.51 1.27
N HIS A 200 13.63 -18.64 2.15
CA HIS A 200 13.40 -18.93 3.56
C HIS A 200 11.91 -19.12 3.85
N PHE A 201 11.64 -19.88 4.88
CA PHE A 201 10.32 -20.00 5.49
C PHE A 201 10.44 -19.59 6.96
N ARG A 202 9.76 -18.50 7.33
CA ARG A 202 9.78 -17.93 8.68
C ARG A 202 8.36 -17.70 9.17
N PRO A 203 7.71 -18.73 9.72
CA PRO A 203 6.35 -18.60 10.24
C PRO A 203 6.28 -17.80 11.54
N ASP A 204 7.40 -17.61 12.20
CA ASP A 204 7.60 -17.02 13.53
C ASP A 204 8.11 -15.56 13.47
N ARG A 205 7.80 -14.85 12.38
CA ARG A 205 8.14 -13.42 12.27
C ARG A 205 7.57 -12.65 13.46
N GLU A 206 8.38 -11.79 14.05
CA GLU A 206 8.00 -10.97 15.20
C GLU A 206 7.55 -9.57 14.76
N TRP A 207 6.66 -8.99 15.53
CA TRP A 207 6.23 -7.60 15.37
C TRP A 207 7.10 -6.70 16.23
N ASP A 208 7.88 -5.79 15.61
CA ASP A 208 8.78 -4.86 16.32
C ASP A 208 8.09 -3.60 16.86
N GLY A 209 6.77 -3.48 16.70
CA GLY A 209 5.98 -2.29 17.02
C GLY A 209 5.64 -1.43 15.82
N GLN A 210 6.30 -1.64 14.68
CA GLN A 210 6.06 -0.92 13.42
C GLN A 210 5.89 -1.84 12.22
N ARG A 211 6.57 -2.98 12.21
CA ARG A 211 6.54 -3.94 11.11
C ARG A 211 6.86 -5.35 11.59
N PHE A 212 6.56 -6.33 10.78
CA PHE A 212 7.08 -7.68 10.97
C PHE A 212 8.57 -7.72 10.55
N VAL A 213 9.42 -8.18 11.46
CA VAL A 213 10.87 -8.33 11.26
C VAL A 213 11.28 -9.80 11.33
N HIS A 214 12.47 -10.07 10.83
CA HIS A 214 13.08 -11.40 10.81
C HIS A 214 13.99 -11.61 12.01
#